data_2377d8f5c0d7661279df7d270f7a9aae
#
_entry.id   2377d8f5c0d7661279df7d270f7a9aae
#
_cell.length_a   1.000
_cell.length_b   1.000
_cell.length_c   1.000
_cell.angle_alpha   90.00
_cell.angle_beta   90.00
_cell.angle_gamma   90.00
#
_symmetry.space_group_name_H-M   'P 1'
#
loop_
_entity.id
_entity.type
_entity.pdbx_description
1 polymer ?
#
loop_
_entity_poly.entity_id
_entity_poly.type
_entity_poly.pdbx_seq_one_letter_code
_entity_poly.pdbx_strand_id
1 'polypeptide(L)'
;MDDFIEPITIRDYDLADWKYEKILEQIHDFEASLDNDHEIALRLASFGTSVTMIVTNIGYQNPDILYFYGLINGKKSQLIQHASQLNFLLTSVEREDKTKPARRIGFANSNDASD
;
A
#
# COMPACT_ATOMS: atom_id res chain seq x y z
N MET A 1 18.54 26.04 -29.84
CA MET A 1 18.43 25.71 -29.41
C MET A 1 18.07 25.41 -29.32
N ASP A 2 17.79 24.96 -29.04
CA ASP A 2 17.50 24.61 -28.52
C ASP A 2 17.50 24.16 -28.24
N ASP A 3 17.85 24.39 -28.80
CA ASP A 3 17.95 23.81 -28.27
C ASP A 3 17.41 23.57 -27.19
N PHE A 4 16.57 23.84 -27.21
CA PHE A 4 15.96 23.54 -25.99
C PHE A 4 15.53 22.12 -25.95
N ILE A 5 16.04 21.41 -25.04
CA ILE A 5 15.59 20.11 -24.85
C ILE A 5 14.77 20.15 -23.63
N GLU A 6 13.55 19.81 -23.81
CA GLU A 6 12.71 19.62 -22.72
C GLU A 6 13.36 18.64 -21.79
N PRO A 7 13.55 19.00 -20.54
CA PRO A 7 14.26 18.09 -19.67
C PRO A 7 13.52 16.78 -19.62
N ILE A 8 14.22 15.76 -20.00
CA ILE A 8 13.70 14.44 -19.79
C ILE A 8 13.66 14.25 -18.29
N THR A 9 12.50 14.07 -17.78
CA THR A 9 12.38 13.80 -16.38
C THR A 9 12.83 12.38 -16.18
N ILE A 10 14.06 12.22 -15.74
CA ILE A 10 14.55 10.91 -15.40
C ILE A 10 14.03 10.61 -14.02
N ARG A 11 13.22 9.62 -13.94
CA ARG A 11 12.65 9.24 -12.68
C ARG A 11 13.70 8.64 -11.79
N ASP A 12 13.76 9.09 -10.57
CA ASP A 12 14.66 8.48 -9.60
C ASP A 12 13.93 7.31 -8.94
N TYR A 13 14.32 6.11 -9.34
CA TYR A 13 13.66 4.90 -8.86
C TYR A 13 14.02 4.56 -7.43
N ASP A 14 14.96 5.30 -6.83
CA ASP A 14 15.26 5.10 -5.43
C ASP A 14 14.33 5.85 -4.51
N LEU A 15 13.54 6.77 -5.06
CA LEU A 15 12.64 7.55 -4.23
C LEU A 15 11.40 6.74 -3.86
N ALA A 16 10.82 7.10 -2.74
CA ALA A 16 9.67 6.40 -2.20
C ALA A 16 8.45 6.47 -3.12
N ASP A 17 8.30 7.55 -3.91
CA ASP A 17 7.15 7.67 -4.77
C ASP A 17 7.09 6.58 -5.82
N TRP A 18 8.25 6.19 -6.38
CA TRP A 18 8.26 5.11 -7.35
C TRP A 18 7.95 3.77 -6.68
N LYS A 19 8.54 3.54 -5.51
CA LYS A 19 8.30 2.31 -4.77
C LYS A 19 6.84 2.20 -4.34
N TYR A 20 6.25 3.32 -3.96
CA TYR A 20 4.85 3.38 -3.62
C TYR A 20 3.99 2.92 -4.81
N GLU A 21 4.28 3.45 -6.00
CA GLU A 21 3.52 3.08 -7.18
C GLU A 21 3.65 1.60 -7.50
N LYS A 22 4.85 1.06 -7.34
CA LYS A 22 5.05 -0.36 -7.65
C LYS A 22 4.36 -1.26 -6.65
N ILE A 23 4.36 -0.87 -5.39
CA ILE A 23 3.63 -1.63 -4.38
C ILE A 23 2.14 -1.56 -4.65
N LEU A 24 1.64 -0.38 -5.00
CA LEU A 24 0.23 -0.22 -5.28
C LEU A 24 -0.20 -1.07 -6.48
N GLU A 25 0.64 -1.16 -7.50
CA GLU A 25 0.38 -2.04 -8.63
C GLU A 25 0.26 -3.49 -8.20
N GLN A 26 1.18 -3.93 -7.36
CA GLN A 26 1.16 -5.31 -6.87
C GLN A 26 -0.09 -5.57 -6.02
N ILE A 27 -0.46 -4.61 -5.21
CA ILE A 27 -1.67 -4.73 -4.40
C ILE A 27 -2.89 -4.85 -5.30
N HIS A 28 -2.98 -4.02 -6.34
CA HIS A 28 -4.12 -4.08 -7.24
C HIS A 28 -4.19 -5.41 -7.98
N ASP A 29 -3.04 -5.92 -8.41
CA ASP A 29 -3.01 -7.22 -9.07
C ASP A 29 -3.49 -8.31 -8.14
N PHE A 30 -3.05 -8.25 -6.90
CA PHE A 30 -3.46 -9.24 -5.92
C PHE A 30 -4.96 -9.13 -5.64
N GLU A 31 -5.44 -7.91 -5.46
CA GLU A 31 -6.86 -7.69 -5.19
C GLU A 31 -7.74 -8.16 -6.33
N ALA A 32 -7.26 -8.05 -7.56
CA ALA A 32 -8.02 -8.49 -8.71
C ALA A 32 -8.29 -9.99 -8.70
N SER A 33 -7.49 -10.73 -7.95
CA SER A 33 -7.67 -12.18 -7.83
C SER A 33 -8.59 -12.56 -6.68
N LEU A 34 -8.98 -11.60 -5.84
CA LEU A 34 -9.79 -11.90 -4.66
C LEU A 34 -11.27 -11.89 -4.99
N ASP A 35 -11.99 -12.73 -4.30
CA ASP A 35 -13.45 -12.73 -4.41
C ASP A 35 -14.05 -11.68 -3.50
N ASN A 36 -15.36 -11.58 -3.50
CA ASN A 36 -16.05 -10.53 -2.78
C ASN A 36 -16.09 -10.75 -1.27
N ASP A 37 -15.58 -11.86 -0.80
CA ASP A 37 -15.55 -12.14 0.64
C ASP A 37 -14.18 -11.90 1.26
N HIS A 38 -13.19 -11.55 0.45
CA HIS A 38 -11.82 -11.44 0.96
C HIS A 38 -11.25 -10.06 0.70
N GLU A 39 -10.44 -9.62 1.64
CA GLU A 39 -9.74 -8.35 1.60
C GLU A 39 -8.25 -8.60 1.73
N ILE A 40 -7.46 -7.67 1.23
CA ILE A 40 -6.01 -7.79 1.30
C ILE A 40 -5.52 -7.47 2.70
N ALA A 41 -4.48 -8.16 3.10
CA ALA A 41 -3.79 -7.88 4.35
C ALA A 41 -2.30 -8.02 4.16
N LEU A 42 -1.55 -7.34 4.99
CA LEU A 42 -0.11 -7.49 5.07
C LEU A 42 0.22 -8.32 6.29
N ARG A 43 1.06 -9.30 6.09
CA ARG A 43 1.62 -10.03 7.22
C ARG A 43 3.05 -9.58 7.43
N LEU A 44 3.31 -9.05 8.61
CA LEU A 44 4.58 -8.44 8.95
C LEU A 44 5.31 -9.37 9.91
N ALA A 45 6.54 -9.69 9.56
CA ALA A 45 7.31 -10.63 10.36
C ALA A 45 8.37 -9.97 11.22
N SER A 46 8.52 -8.65 11.11
CA SER A 46 9.68 -8.00 11.72
C SER A 46 9.49 -7.58 13.16
N PHE A 47 8.43 -7.99 13.80
CA PHE A 47 8.16 -7.53 15.18
C PHE A 47 8.19 -8.68 16.18
N GLY A 48 8.95 -9.72 15.87
CA GLY A 48 9.09 -10.84 16.79
C GLY A 48 8.00 -11.87 16.68
N THR A 49 6.79 -11.46 16.42
CA THR A 49 5.69 -12.37 16.12
C THR A 49 5.03 -11.88 14.85
N SER A 50 4.32 -12.79 14.23
CA SER A 50 3.62 -12.46 13.01
C SER A 50 2.47 -11.48 13.33
N VAL A 51 2.45 -10.37 12.64
CA VAL A 51 1.40 -9.36 12.80
C VAL A 51 0.67 -9.23 11.47
N THR A 52 -0.65 -9.27 11.50
CA THR A 52 -1.45 -9.13 10.31
C THR A 52 -2.16 -7.78 10.36
N MET A 53 -1.97 -6.99 9.32
CA MET A 53 -2.61 -5.69 9.19
C MET A 53 -3.57 -5.73 8.00
N ILE A 54 -4.82 -5.39 8.24
CA ILE A 54 -5.77 -5.20 7.16
C ILE A 54 -5.52 -3.80 6.62
N VAL A 55 -5.00 -3.73 5.41
CA VAL A 55 -4.56 -2.45 4.86
C VAL A 55 -5.73 -1.74 4.21
N THR A 56 -5.92 -0.50 4.59
CA THR A 56 -6.97 0.32 4.00
C THR A 56 -6.42 1.39 3.06
N ASN A 57 -5.16 1.73 3.23
CA ASN A 57 -4.54 2.74 2.37
C ASN A 57 -3.04 2.66 2.49
N ILE A 58 -2.33 3.21 1.52
CA ILE A 58 -0.88 3.35 1.61
C ILE A 58 -0.50 4.75 1.19
N GLY A 59 0.68 5.18 1.62
CA GLY A 59 1.18 6.49 1.27
C GLY A 59 2.69 6.50 1.27
N TYR A 60 3.26 7.65 1.00
CA TYR A 60 4.71 7.77 0.97
C TYR A 60 5.13 9.18 1.29
N GLN A 61 6.39 9.32 1.63
CA GLN A 61 7.05 10.61 1.69
C GLN A 61 8.47 10.44 1.17
N ASN A 62 8.80 11.18 0.12
CA ASN A 62 10.15 11.15 -0.41
C ASN A 62 11.12 11.71 0.63
N PRO A 63 12.33 11.21 0.67
CA PRO A 63 12.90 10.30 -0.33
C PRO A 63 12.63 8.83 -0.06
N ASP A 64 12.30 8.42 1.18
CA ASP A 64 12.47 7.01 1.49
C ASP A 64 11.48 6.45 2.52
N ILE A 65 10.35 7.10 2.74
CA ILE A 65 9.39 6.63 3.74
C ILE A 65 8.13 6.13 3.06
N LEU A 66 7.65 4.99 3.53
CA LEU A 66 6.36 4.44 3.13
C LEU A 66 5.47 4.29 4.34
N TYR A 67 4.19 4.54 4.14
CA TYR A 67 3.18 4.43 5.19
C TYR A 67 2.14 3.40 4.79
N PHE A 68 1.78 2.56 5.72
CA PHE A 68 0.68 1.62 5.53
C PHE A 68 -0.33 1.89 6.64
N TYR A 69 -1.55 2.13 6.24
CA TYR A 69 -2.63 2.46 7.16
C TYR A 69 -3.62 1.31 7.19
N GLY A 70 -4.12 1.00 8.35
CA GLY A 70 -5.09 -0.08 8.42
C GLY A 70 -5.43 -0.45 9.85
N LEU A 71 -5.83 -1.70 10.00
CA LEU A 71 -6.30 -2.22 11.28
C LEU A 71 -5.48 -3.43 11.68
N ILE A 72 -5.06 -3.45 12.92
CA ILE A 72 -4.41 -4.61 13.53
C ILE A 72 -5.26 -4.98 14.73
N ASN A 73 -5.84 -6.16 14.68
CA ASN A 73 -6.77 -6.63 15.73
C ASN A 73 -7.87 -5.62 15.98
N GLY A 74 -8.41 -5.05 14.91
CA GLY A 74 -9.49 -4.09 15.01
C GLY A 74 -9.06 -2.69 15.41
N LYS A 75 -7.79 -2.47 15.69
CA LYS A 75 -7.30 -1.16 16.12
C LYS A 75 -6.66 -0.43 14.97
N LYS A 76 -6.98 0.84 14.85
CA LYS A 76 -6.40 1.71 13.85
C LYS A 76 -4.89 1.75 14.03
N SER A 77 -4.18 1.48 12.97
CA SER A 77 -2.72 1.33 13.04
C SER A 77 -2.07 1.94 11.81
N GLN A 78 -0.85 2.39 11.99
CA GLN A 78 -0.06 2.93 10.91
C GLN A 78 1.34 2.34 11.00
N LEU A 79 1.78 1.72 9.93
CA LEU A 79 3.14 1.24 9.82
C LEU A 79 3.95 2.27 9.06
N ILE A 80 5.05 2.69 9.64
CA ILE A 80 5.99 3.62 9.03
C ILE A 80 7.25 2.84 8.75
N GLN A 81 7.66 2.82 7.49
CA GLN A 81 8.77 1.97 7.11
C GLN A 81 9.69 2.67 6.14
N HIS A 82 10.99 2.49 6.37
CA HIS A 82 11.99 2.95 5.41
C HIS A 82 11.88 2.05 4.17
N ALA A 83 11.94 2.66 2.99
CA ALA A 83 11.72 1.93 1.76
C ALA A 83 12.72 0.80 1.54
N SER A 84 13.91 0.90 2.12
CA SER A 84 14.91 -0.14 1.99
C SER A 84 14.63 -1.35 2.86
N GLN A 85 13.66 -1.27 3.74
CA GLN A 85 13.37 -2.33 4.68
C GLN A 85 12.03 -2.99 4.46
N LEU A 86 11.49 -2.82 3.28
CA LEU A 86 10.21 -3.43 2.96
C LEU A 86 10.34 -4.94 2.96
N ASN A 87 9.53 -5.58 3.77
CA ASN A 87 9.55 -7.01 3.88
C ASN A 87 8.24 -7.47 4.47
N PHE A 88 7.31 -7.83 3.61
CA PHE A 88 6.01 -8.27 4.08
C PHE A 88 5.40 -9.23 3.08
N LEU A 89 4.41 -9.94 3.54
CA LEU A 89 3.68 -10.90 2.74
C LEU A 89 2.31 -10.33 2.45
N LEU A 90 1.92 -10.32 1.19
CA LEU A 90 0.53 -10.02 0.86
C LEU A 90 -0.29 -11.28 1.07
N THR A 91 -1.39 -11.13 1.76
CA THR A 91 -2.28 -12.25 1.98
C THR A 91 -3.72 -11.76 1.93
N SER A 92 -4.65 -12.66 2.10
CA SER A 92 -6.06 -12.29 2.12
C SER A 92 -6.68 -12.72 3.42
N VAL A 93 -7.67 -11.96 3.85
CA VAL A 93 -8.46 -12.30 5.02
C VAL A 93 -9.93 -12.13 4.64
N GLU A 94 -10.79 -12.84 5.34
CA GLU A 94 -12.22 -12.65 5.13
C GLU A 94 -12.59 -11.24 5.50
N ARG A 95 -13.52 -10.67 4.74
CA ARG A 95 -14.00 -9.33 5.08
C ARG A 95 -14.63 -9.36 6.45
N GLU A 96 -14.33 -8.32 7.20
CA GLU A 96 -14.80 -8.25 8.57
C GLU A 96 -16.28 -7.96 8.67
N ASP A 97 -16.74 -7.04 7.86
CA ASP A 97 -18.12 -6.59 7.90
C ASP A 97 -18.86 -7.20 6.72
N LYS A 98 -19.60 -8.22 6.97
CA LYS A 98 -20.29 -8.96 5.90
C LYS A 98 -21.48 -8.20 5.35
N THR A 99 -21.83 -7.07 5.95
CA THR A 99 -22.89 -6.23 5.42
C THR A 99 -22.40 -5.24 4.39
N LYS A 100 -21.09 -5.15 4.20
CA LYS A 100 -20.48 -4.23 3.25
C LYS A 100 -19.64 -5.00 2.25
N PRO A 101 -19.42 -4.44 1.05
CA PRO A 101 -18.50 -5.09 0.12
C PRO A 101 -17.11 -5.18 0.69
N ALA A 102 -16.34 -6.13 0.19
CA ALA A 102 -14.94 -6.25 0.58
C ALA A 102 -14.22 -4.96 0.21
N ARG A 103 -13.33 -4.53 1.11
CA ARG A 103 -12.54 -3.33 0.88
C ARG A 103 -11.54 -3.54 -0.23
N ARG A 104 -11.30 -2.47 -0.98
CA ARG A 104 -10.22 -2.47 -1.97
C ARG A 104 -9.46 -1.16 -1.84
N ILE A 105 -8.15 -1.25 -1.96
CA ILE A 105 -7.32 -0.06 -1.93
C ILE A 105 -7.36 0.53 -3.34
N GLY A 106 -8.01 1.65 -3.47
CA GLY A 106 -8.09 2.32 -4.75
C GLY A 106 -6.77 2.95 -5.11
N PHE A 107 -6.58 3.24 -6.38
CA PHE A 107 -5.57 4.19 -6.75
C PHE A 107 -5.99 5.46 -6.10
N ALA A 108 -5.08 6.03 -5.46
CA ALA A 108 -5.34 7.13 -4.63
C ALA A 108 -6.03 8.18 -5.37
N ASN A 109 -7.18 7.98 -5.42
CA ASN A 109 -8.02 8.99 -5.70
C ASN A 109 -8.13 9.66 -4.43
N SER A 110 -7.69 10.84 -4.39
CA SER A 110 -7.67 11.56 -3.15
C SER A 110 -9.04 11.63 -2.53
N ASN A 111 -10.04 11.47 -3.32
CA ASN A 111 -11.38 11.50 -2.77
C ASN A 111 -11.68 10.31 -1.91
N ASP A 112 -11.03 9.21 -2.18
CA ASP A 112 -11.28 8.02 -1.41
C ASP A 112 -10.63 8.08 -0.08
N ALA A 113 -9.63 8.88 0.02
CA ALA A 113 -8.92 8.97 1.27
C ALA A 113 -9.71 9.69 2.32
N SER A 114 -10.75 10.30 1.94
CA SER A 114 -11.53 11.05 2.89
C SER A 114 -12.32 10.18 3.84
N ASP A 115 -12.34 8.95 3.59
CA ASP A 115 -13.12 8.11 4.48
C ASP A 115 -12.51 7.81 5.81
#